data_065389604622c3e2c03108a115ede7c7
#
_entry.id   065389604622c3e2c03108a115ede7c7
#
_cell.length_a   1.000
_cell.length_b   1.000
_cell.length_c   1.000
_cell.angle_alpha   90.00
_cell.angle_beta   90.00
_cell.angle_gamma   90.00
#
_symmetry.space_group_name_H-M   'P 1'
#
loop_
_entity.id
_entity.type
_entity.pdbx_description
1 polymer ?
#
loop_
_entity_poly.entity_id
_entity_poly.type
_entity_poly.pdbx_seq_one_letter_code
_entity_poly.pdbx_strand_id
1 'polypeptide(L)'
;MKIRAGLVVELGVNLVLPWLAYRLALPHWGELGALYASAVPPVVWSLVEFARTRRVDALSVLVLLGIALSVVLMALGGSPRLLLMRESMASGAIGIVFLLSLVMRRPLTFYLARATVAREDEGGAARFEALWNERPALRRSVRLMTGVWGLGLTGENALRSWLAWHWPIERFLVVSPFIGYAIYGALTVWTLMYRKKMQRRAKAAPAAAVRP
;
A
#
# COMPACT_ATOMS: atom_id res chain seq x y z
N MET A 1 6.22 -13.47 -25.83
CA MET A 1 6.02 -12.92 -24.48
C MET A 1 6.66 -13.88 -23.48
N LYS A 2 7.87 -13.61 -23.01
CA LYS A 2 8.52 -14.46 -21.99
C LYS A 2 7.86 -14.12 -20.65
N ILE A 3 6.96 -14.98 -20.17
CA ILE A 3 6.44 -14.93 -18.80
C ILE A 3 7.67 -15.08 -17.90
N ARG A 4 8.02 -14.04 -17.17
CA ARG A 4 9.15 -14.11 -16.24
C ARG A 4 8.83 -15.17 -15.20
N ALA A 5 9.72 -16.14 -15.02
CA ALA A 5 9.56 -17.25 -14.07
C ALA A 5 9.16 -16.74 -12.66
N GLY A 6 9.62 -15.56 -12.27
CA GLY A 6 9.23 -14.88 -11.03
C GLY A 6 7.73 -14.60 -10.91
N LEU A 7 7.07 -14.22 -12.00
CA LEU A 7 5.62 -13.92 -11.97
C LEU A 7 4.77 -15.17 -11.77
N VAL A 8 5.21 -16.31 -12.29
CA VAL A 8 4.54 -17.61 -12.09
C VAL A 8 4.68 -18.06 -10.63
N VAL A 9 5.87 -17.87 -10.05
CA VAL A 9 6.13 -18.19 -8.64
C VAL A 9 5.30 -17.28 -7.72
N GLU A 10 5.27 -15.97 -7.99
CA GLU A 10 4.45 -15.01 -7.22
C GLU A 10 2.95 -15.34 -7.27
N LEU A 11 2.42 -15.67 -8.44
CA LEU A 11 1.02 -16.11 -8.58
C LEU A 11 0.77 -17.43 -7.84
N GLY A 12 1.70 -18.37 -7.91
CA GLY A 12 1.61 -19.64 -7.19
C GLY A 12 1.55 -19.43 -5.68
N VAL A 13 2.45 -18.62 -5.15
CA VAL A 13 2.55 -18.36 -3.71
C VAL A 13 1.39 -17.51 -3.18
N ASN A 14 0.92 -16.54 -3.94
CA ASN A 14 -0.11 -15.61 -3.47
C ASN A 14 -1.55 -16.03 -3.80
N LEU A 15 -1.75 -17.00 -4.69
CA LEU A 15 -3.08 -17.47 -5.07
C LEU A 15 -3.28 -18.96 -4.83
N VAL A 16 -2.38 -19.80 -5.35
CA VAL A 16 -2.56 -21.27 -5.33
C VAL A 16 -2.27 -21.84 -3.95
N LEU A 17 -1.16 -21.47 -3.32
CA LEU A 17 -0.79 -21.97 -2.00
C LEU A 17 -1.76 -21.55 -0.89
N PRO A 18 -2.26 -20.31 -0.81
CA PRO A 18 -3.31 -19.92 0.14
C PRO A 18 -4.59 -20.74 -0.02
N TRP A 19 -5.03 -20.94 -1.26
CA TRP A 19 -6.21 -21.76 -1.54
C TRP A 19 -6.02 -23.22 -1.12
N LEU A 20 -4.84 -23.79 -1.42
CA LEU A 20 -4.51 -25.16 -1.03
C LEU A 20 -4.43 -25.31 0.49
N ALA A 21 -3.74 -24.38 1.16
CA ALA A 21 -3.64 -24.34 2.62
C ALA A 21 -5.01 -24.23 3.28
N TYR A 22 -5.90 -23.39 2.75
CA TYR A 22 -7.27 -23.27 3.21
C TYR A 22 -8.02 -24.61 3.09
N ARG A 23 -7.96 -25.25 1.94
CA ARG A 23 -8.67 -26.52 1.71
C ARG A 23 -8.17 -27.66 2.59
N LEU A 24 -6.87 -27.74 2.83
CA LEU A 24 -6.27 -28.76 3.68
C LEU A 24 -6.57 -28.55 5.16
N ALA A 25 -6.60 -27.31 5.60
CA ALA A 25 -6.84 -26.96 7.00
C ALA A 25 -8.32 -27.01 7.40
N LEU A 26 -9.24 -26.75 6.45
CA LEU A 26 -10.68 -26.65 6.70
C LEU A 26 -11.28 -27.85 7.45
N PRO A 27 -11.00 -29.14 7.10
CA PRO A 27 -11.58 -30.28 7.79
C PRO A 27 -11.02 -30.48 9.20
N HIS A 28 -9.86 -29.89 9.53
CA HIS A 28 -9.16 -30.15 10.79
C HIS A 28 -9.31 -28.98 11.78
N TRP A 29 -9.36 -27.74 11.29
CA TRP A 29 -9.31 -26.52 12.11
C TRP A 29 -10.53 -25.60 11.92
N GLY A 30 -11.52 -26.04 11.12
CA GLY A 30 -12.70 -25.23 10.81
C GLY A 30 -12.39 -23.98 9.96
N GLU A 31 -13.40 -23.15 9.68
CA GLU A 31 -13.25 -22.00 8.78
C GLU A 31 -12.20 -20.99 9.24
N LEU A 32 -12.20 -20.65 10.54
CA LEU A 32 -11.24 -19.69 11.09
C LEU A 32 -9.80 -20.21 11.02
N GLY A 33 -9.58 -21.47 11.41
CA GLY A 33 -8.27 -22.09 11.32
C GLY A 33 -7.77 -22.21 9.89
N ALA A 34 -8.66 -22.52 8.93
CA ALA A 34 -8.35 -22.57 7.52
C ALA A 34 -7.95 -21.19 6.96
N LEU A 35 -8.62 -20.11 7.40
CA LEU A 35 -8.25 -18.75 7.03
C LEU A 35 -6.86 -18.38 7.55
N TYR A 36 -6.53 -18.75 8.79
CA TYR A 36 -5.18 -18.53 9.30
C TYR A 36 -4.14 -19.32 8.50
N ALA A 37 -4.41 -20.59 8.21
CA ALA A 37 -3.53 -21.41 7.40
C ALA A 37 -3.30 -20.83 6.01
N SER A 38 -4.32 -20.27 5.38
CA SER A 38 -4.22 -19.63 4.06
C SER A 38 -3.32 -18.39 4.04
N ALA A 39 -3.19 -17.69 5.17
CA ALA A 39 -2.32 -16.52 5.27
C ALA A 39 -0.83 -16.87 5.43
N VAL A 40 -0.51 -18.11 5.86
CA VAL A 40 0.87 -18.53 6.14
C VAL A 40 1.78 -18.49 4.89
N PRO A 41 1.40 -19.05 3.71
CA PRO A 41 2.29 -19.08 2.55
C PRO A 41 2.75 -17.69 2.07
N PRO A 42 1.87 -16.68 1.88
CA PRO A 42 2.30 -15.34 1.49
C PRO A 42 3.20 -14.68 2.55
N VAL A 43 2.91 -14.87 3.84
CA VAL A 43 3.72 -14.31 4.93
C VAL A 43 5.11 -14.93 4.95
N VAL A 44 5.20 -16.27 4.88
CA VAL A 44 6.49 -16.99 4.84
C VAL A 44 7.30 -16.57 3.61
N TRP A 45 6.66 -16.47 2.45
CA TRP A 45 7.33 -16.03 1.23
C TRP A 45 7.86 -14.62 1.37
N SER A 46 7.06 -13.67 1.88
CA SER A 46 7.50 -12.29 2.13
C SER A 46 8.68 -12.21 3.09
N LEU A 47 8.68 -13.04 4.13
CA LEU A 47 9.80 -13.12 5.08
C LEU A 47 11.06 -13.72 4.43
N VAL A 48 10.92 -14.76 3.60
CA VAL A 48 12.04 -15.38 2.88
C VAL A 48 12.62 -14.41 1.85
N GLU A 49 11.78 -13.73 1.10
CA GLU A 49 12.20 -12.73 0.13
C GLU A 49 12.90 -11.54 0.82
N PHE A 50 12.36 -11.10 1.94
CA PHE A 50 12.98 -10.10 2.80
C PHE A 50 14.37 -10.54 3.30
N ALA A 51 14.49 -11.78 3.80
CA ALA A 51 15.77 -12.32 4.28
C ALA A 51 16.81 -12.49 3.15
N ARG A 52 16.35 -12.85 1.94
CA ARG A 52 17.21 -13.04 0.76
C ARG A 52 17.72 -11.73 0.19
N THR A 53 16.83 -10.75 0.04
CA THR A 53 17.18 -9.50 -0.62
C THR A 53 17.94 -8.56 0.29
N ARG A 54 17.84 -8.73 1.61
CA ARG A 54 18.37 -7.83 2.67
C ARG A 54 18.10 -6.35 2.40
N ARG A 55 17.23 -6.05 1.44
CA ARG A 55 16.81 -4.70 1.09
C ARG A 55 15.50 -4.42 1.78
N VAL A 56 15.61 -3.83 2.97
CA VAL A 56 14.45 -3.23 3.65
C VAL A 56 14.04 -2.02 2.82
N ASP A 57 13.15 -2.21 1.86
CA ASP A 57 12.54 -1.06 1.20
C ASP A 57 11.25 -0.63 1.94
N ALA A 58 10.89 0.64 1.74
CA ALA A 58 9.73 1.22 2.42
C ALA A 58 8.41 0.49 2.07
N LEU A 59 8.33 -0.15 0.90
CA LEU A 59 7.16 -0.92 0.49
C LEU A 59 7.02 -2.21 1.31
N SER A 60 8.12 -2.95 1.48
CA SER A 60 8.14 -4.18 2.29
C SER A 60 7.80 -3.91 3.75
N VAL A 61 8.33 -2.81 4.33
CA VAL A 61 7.99 -2.39 5.70
C VAL A 61 6.50 -2.04 5.81
N LEU A 62 5.95 -1.32 4.83
CA LEU A 62 4.54 -0.94 4.82
C LEU A 62 3.62 -2.17 4.73
N VAL A 63 3.96 -3.14 3.89
CA VAL A 63 3.21 -4.40 3.76
C VAL A 63 3.28 -5.21 5.05
N LEU A 64 4.47 -5.36 5.65
CA LEU A 64 4.63 -6.07 6.93
C LEU A 64 3.87 -5.39 8.07
N LEU A 65 3.91 -4.06 8.13
CA LEU A 65 3.14 -3.28 9.10
C LEU A 65 1.63 -3.51 8.92
N GLY A 66 1.13 -3.53 7.69
CA GLY A 66 -0.27 -3.82 7.37
C GLY A 66 -0.69 -5.23 7.79
N ILE A 67 0.15 -6.23 7.52
CA ILE A 67 -0.09 -7.62 7.94
C ILE A 67 -0.07 -7.73 9.47
N ALA A 68 0.95 -7.19 10.14
CA ALA A 68 1.05 -7.22 11.60
C ALA A 68 -0.16 -6.55 12.26
N LEU A 69 -0.56 -5.38 11.76
CA LEU A 69 -1.74 -4.68 12.25
C LEU A 69 -3.02 -5.49 12.04
N SER A 70 -3.18 -6.14 10.90
CA SER A 70 -4.34 -6.99 10.60
C SER A 70 -4.40 -8.19 11.57
N VAL A 71 -3.26 -8.84 11.86
CA VAL A 71 -3.17 -9.95 12.82
C VAL A 71 -3.51 -9.48 14.24
N VAL A 72 -2.96 -8.34 14.67
CA VAL A 72 -3.27 -7.77 16.00
C VAL A 72 -4.76 -7.43 16.12
N LEU A 73 -5.33 -6.78 15.13
CA LEU A 73 -6.75 -6.45 15.10
C LEU A 73 -7.63 -7.71 15.11
N MET A 74 -7.18 -8.80 14.49
CA MET A 74 -7.88 -10.07 14.47
C MET A 74 -7.80 -10.79 15.83
N ALA A 75 -6.68 -10.69 16.55
CA ALA A 75 -6.48 -11.28 17.86
C ALA A 75 -7.28 -10.59 18.99
N LEU A 76 -7.57 -9.31 18.84
CA LEU A 76 -8.27 -8.51 19.86
C LEU A 76 -9.74 -8.92 20.13
N GLY A 77 -10.32 -9.86 19.33
CA GLY A 77 -11.73 -10.24 19.49
C GLY A 77 -12.65 -9.02 19.28
N GLY A 78 -13.92 -9.11 19.51
CA GLY A 78 -14.78 -7.94 19.50
C GLY A 78 -16.18 -8.16 18.94
N SER A 79 -17.03 -7.13 19.07
CA SER A 79 -18.38 -7.13 18.54
C SER A 79 -18.41 -7.25 17.01
N PRO A 80 -19.52 -7.74 16.41
CA PRO A 80 -19.66 -7.79 14.95
C PRO A 80 -19.35 -6.45 14.25
N ARG A 81 -19.68 -5.34 14.88
CA ARG A 81 -19.36 -3.99 14.36
C ARG A 81 -17.85 -3.69 14.33
N LEU A 82 -17.12 -4.10 15.37
CA LEU A 82 -15.67 -3.96 15.39
C LEU A 82 -15.01 -4.82 14.31
N LEU A 83 -15.55 -6.01 14.05
CA LEU A 83 -15.11 -6.87 12.95
C LEU A 83 -15.24 -6.16 11.59
N LEU A 84 -16.35 -5.47 11.35
CA LEU A 84 -16.58 -4.72 10.11
C LEU A 84 -15.61 -3.52 9.96
N MET A 85 -15.19 -2.92 11.06
CA MET A 85 -14.27 -1.79 11.04
C MET A 85 -12.81 -2.18 10.82
N ARG A 86 -12.43 -3.43 11.13
CA ARG A 86 -11.03 -3.89 11.09
C ARG A 86 -10.36 -3.68 9.75
N GLU A 87 -11.05 -3.98 8.67
CA GLU A 87 -10.51 -3.82 7.32
C GLU A 87 -10.16 -2.35 7.03
N SER A 88 -11.02 -1.41 7.44
CA SER A 88 -10.75 0.01 7.26
C SER A 88 -9.74 0.57 8.26
N MET A 89 -9.59 -0.03 9.45
CA MET A 89 -8.58 0.41 10.43
C MET A 89 -7.16 0.24 9.91
N ALA A 90 -6.89 -0.79 9.12
CA ALA A 90 -5.58 -0.98 8.50
C ALA A 90 -5.25 0.15 7.52
N SER A 91 -6.19 0.51 6.63
CA SER A 91 -6.02 1.64 5.71
C SER A 91 -5.88 2.96 6.45
N GLY A 92 -6.69 3.16 7.50
CA GLY A 92 -6.61 4.35 8.36
C GLY A 92 -5.26 4.50 9.05
N ALA A 93 -4.71 3.43 9.62
CA ALA A 93 -3.39 3.43 10.23
C ALA A 93 -2.29 3.76 9.21
N ILE A 94 -2.34 3.17 8.02
CA ILE A 94 -1.43 3.51 6.92
C ILE A 94 -1.59 4.99 6.55
N GLY A 95 -2.81 5.50 6.45
CA GLY A 95 -3.08 6.92 6.19
C GLY A 95 -2.44 7.84 7.22
N ILE A 96 -2.56 7.51 8.50
CA ILE A 96 -1.92 8.24 9.60
C ILE A 96 -0.40 8.21 9.45
N VAL A 97 0.21 7.07 9.14
CA VAL A 97 1.66 6.95 8.90
C VAL A 97 2.10 7.87 7.74
N PHE A 98 1.32 7.93 6.64
CA PHE A 98 1.58 8.89 5.57
C PHE A 98 1.55 10.33 6.07
N LEU A 99 0.53 10.72 6.85
CA LEU A 99 0.41 12.08 7.39
C LEU A 99 1.54 12.40 8.35
N LEU A 100 1.87 11.51 9.28
CA LEU A 100 2.98 11.69 10.20
C LEU A 100 4.33 11.83 9.46
N SER A 101 4.50 11.08 8.36
CA SER A 101 5.72 11.16 7.54
C SER A 101 5.94 12.54 6.90
N LEU A 102 4.91 13.40 6.81
CA LEU A 102 5.05 14.77 6.32
C LEU A 102 5.93 15.66 7.23
N VAL A 103 6.02 15.32 8.52
CA VAL A 103 6.91 16.02 9.47
C VAL A 103 8.37 15.70 9.17
N MET A 104 8.65 14.55 8.54
CA MET A 104 10.01 14.13 8.21
C MET A 104 10.59 14.96 7.05
N ARG A 105 11.91 15.06 7.00
CA ARG A 105 12.62 15.70 5.87
C ARG A 105 12.31 15.02 4.54
N ARG A 106 12.16 13.68 4.55
CA ARG A 106 11.81 12.84 3.40
C ARG A 106 10.52 12.08 3.75
N PRO A 107 9.37 12.43 3.15
CA PRO A 107 8.09 11.79 3.46
C PRO A 107 8.05 10.36 2.90
N LEU A 108 7.09 9.54 3.36
CA LEU A 108 6.98 8.12 3.01
C LEU A 108 6.93 7.88 1.49
N THR A 109 6.21 8.71 0.75
CA THR A 109 6.14 8.62 -0.72
C THR A 109 7.50 8.79 -1.39
N PHE A 110 8.46 9.51 -0.77
CA PHE A 110 9.82 9.59 -1.28
C PHE A 110 10.49 8.20 -1.28
N TYR A 111 10.39 7.47 -0.18
CA TYR A 111 10.98 6.13 -0.07
C TYR A 111 10.30 5.12 -1.00
N LEU A 112 8.97 5.20 -1.15
CA LEU A 112 8.22 4.37 -2.08
C LEU A 112 8.62 4.65 -3.53
N ALA A 113 8.69 5.92 -3.93
CA ALA A 113 9.12 6.30 -5.28
C ALA A 113 10.57 5.88 -5.56
N ARG A 114 11.48 6.09 -4.59
CA ARG A 114 12.88 5.66 -4.69
C ARG A 114 12.99 4.15 -4.89
N ALA A 115 12.24 3.37 -4.10
CA ALA A 115 12.24 1.91 -4.22
C ALA A 115 11.69 1.45 -5.58
N THR A 116 10.64 2.10 -6.11
CA THR A 116 10.08 1.80 -7.43
C THR A 116 11.10 2.05 -8.53
N VAL A 117 11.74 3.22 -8.53
CA VAL A 117 12.75 3.58 -9.56
C VAL A 117 13.99 2.70 -9.46
N ALA A 118 14.39 2.29 -8.25
CA ALA A 118 15.49 1.36 -8.03
C ALA A 118 15.24 -0.05 -8.62
N ARG A 119 13.97 -0.46 -8.74
CA ARG A 119 13.60 -1.74 -9.37
C ARG A 119 13.50 -1.66 -10.89
N GLU A 120 13.18 -0.48 -11.41
CA GLU A 120 13.05 -0.27 -12.86
C GLU A 120 14.38 -0.07 -13.56
N ASP A 121 15.40 0.49 -12.88
CA ASP A 121 16.63 0.93 -13.51
C ASP A 121 17.83 0.90 -12.54
N GLU A 122 18.96 0.31 -12.99
CA GLU A 122 20.23 0.36 -12.28
C GLU A 122 20.72 1.82 -12.16
N GLY A 123 20.93 2.28 -10.92
CA GLY A 123 21.27 3.68 -10.64
C GLY A 123 20.08 4.64 -10.53
N GLY A 124 18.85 4.17 -10.77
CA GLY A 124 17.64 4.99 -10.66
C GLY A 124 17.44 5.61 -9.29
N ALA A 125 17.76 4.90 -8.22
CA ALA A 125 17.70 5.42 -6.85
C ALA A 125 18.62 6.63 -6.64
N ALA A 126 19.86 6.55 -7.10
CA ALA A 126 20.83 7.64 -6.97
C ALA A 126 20.41 8.88 -7.78
N ARG A 127 19.91 8.66 -9.01
CA ARG A 127 19.37 9.74 -9.84
C ARG A 127 18.15 10.41 -9.20
N PHE A 128 17.25 9.63 -8.59
CA PHE A 128 16.09 10.17 -7.91
C PHE A 128 16.48 11.00 -6.68
N GLU A 129 17.49 10.57 -5.92
CA GLU A 129 18.03 11.32 -4.78
C GLU A 129 18.72 12.63 -5.21
N ALA A 130 19.46 12.62 -6.30
CA ALA A 130 20.05 13.83 -6.87
C ALA A 130 18.94 14.82 -7.26
N LEU A 131 17.93 14.38 -8.00
CA LEU A 131 16.77 15.20 -8.37
C LEU A 131 15.99 15.73 -7.16
N TRP A 132 15.91 14.96 -6.09
CA TRP A 132 15.28 15.41 -4.83
C TRP A 132 16.04 16.59 -4.22
N ASN A 133 17.36 16.54 -4.24
CA ASN A 133 18.20 17.61 -3.67
C ASN A 133 18.19 18.87 -4.55
N GLU A 134 18.21 18.70 -5.86
CA GLU A 134 18.32 19.79 -6.84
C GLU A 134 16.98 20.49 -7.11
N ARG A 135 15.83 19.76 -7.05
CA ARG A 135 14.54 20.26 -7.54
C ARG A 135 13.51 20.46 -6.42
N PRO A 136 13.32 21.70 -5.92
CA PRO A 136 12.28 22.00 -4.93
C PRO A 136 10.86 21.66 -5.38
N ALA A 137 10.59 21.73 -6.70
CA ALA A 137 9.30 21.35 -7.27
C ALA A 137 8.99 19.86 -7.07
N LEU A 138 10.00 18.96 -7.18
CA LEU A 138 9.84 17.54 -6.90
C LEU A 138 9.49 17.31 -5.43
N ARG A 139 10.18 18.00 -4.50
CA ARG A 139 9.90 17.92 -3.06
C ARG A 139 8.48 18.31 -2.72
N ARG A 140 7.97 19.42 -3.29
CA ARG A 140 6.58 19.86 -3.10
C ARG A 140 5.59 18.83 -3.65
N SER A 141 5.86 18.28 -4.82
CA SER A 141 4.98 17.29 -5.46
C SER A 141 4.89 16.00 -4.67
N VAL A 142 6.02 15.47 -4.19
CA VAL A 142 6.05 14.25 -3.39
C VAL A 142 5.36 14.47 -2.04
N ARG A 143 5.56 15.63 -1.38
CA ARG A 143 4.83 15.98 -0.16
C ARG A 143 3.33 16.09 -0.38
N LEU A 144 2.90 16.73 -1.48
CA LEU A 144 1.49 16.80 -1.84
C LEU A 144 0.90 15.39 -2.04
N MET A 145 1.60 14.53 -2.76
CA MET A 145 1.16 13.14 -2.96
C MET A 145 1.03 12.40 -1.62
N THR A 146 2.00 12.56 -0.71
CA THR A 146 1.94 11.99 0.64
C THR A 146 0.70 12.48 1.40
N GLY A 147 0.43 13.79 1.36
CA GLY A 147 -0.72 14.39 2.02
C GLY A 147 -2.05 13.89 1.46
N VAL A 148 -2.19 13.84 0.14
CA VAL A 148 -3.42 13.38 -0.53
C VAL A 148 -3.70 11.91 -0.22
N TRP A 149 -2.68 11.04 -0.27
CA TRP A 149 -2.84 9.64 0.12
C TRP A 149 -3.15 9.50 1.60
N GLY A 150 -2.44 10.21 2.47
CA GLY A 150 -2.68 10.19 3.90
C GLY A 150 -4.10 10.63 4.27
N LEU A 151 -4.56 11.75 3.73
CA LEU A 151 -5.92 12.26 3.96
C LEU A 151 -6.98 11.33 3.34
N GLY A 152 -6.72 10.80 2.15
CA GLY A 152 -7.66 9.89 1.48
C GLY A 152 -7.88 8.60 2.27
N LEU A 153 -6.81 7.94 2.73
CA LEU A 153 -6.89 6.71 3.51
C LEU A 153 -7.48 6.93 4.91
N THR A 154 -7.09 8.02 5.58
CA THR A 154 -7.64 8.37 6.89
C THR A 154 -9.11 8.77 6.78
N GLY A 155 -9.48 9.51 5.75
CA GLY A 155 -10.86 9.90 5.47
C GLY A 155 -11.74 8.71 5.10
N GLU A 156 -11.22 7.75 4.32
CA GLU A 156 -11.90 6.49 4.02
C GLU A 156 -12.22 5.72 5.31
N ASN A 157 -11.22 5.55 6.17
CA ASN A 157 -11.42 4.88 7.46
C ASN A 157 -12.44 5.62 8.33
N ALA A 158 -12.36 6.95 8.43
CA ALA A 158 -13.30 7.74 9.20
C ALA A 158 -14.73 7.60 8.67
N LEU A 159 -14.91 7.67 7.35
CA LEU A 159 -16.21 7.50 6.70
C LEU A 159 -16.78 6.10 6.94
N ARG A 160 -16.01 5.04 6.71
CA ARG A 160 -16.47 3.65 6.92
C ARG A 160 -16.76 3.38 8.40
N SER A 161 -15.95 3.89 9.31
CA SER A 161 -16.18 3.79 10.74
C SER A 161 -17.49 4.49 11.14
N TRP A 162 -17.73 5.67 10.64
CA TRP A 162 -18.99 6.39 10.88
C TRP A 162 -20.20 5.63 10.35
N LEU A 163 -20.12 5.08 9.13
CA LEU A 163 -21.19 4.28 8.53
C LEU A 163 -21.43 2.97 9.30
N ALA A 164 -20.38 2.29 9.79
CA ALA A 164 -20.50 1.06 10.58
C ALA A 164 -21.27 1.28 11.90
N TRP A 165 -21.18 2.49 12.47
CA TRP A 165 -21.93 2.84 13.69
C TRP A 165 -23.38 3.24 13.42
N HIS A 166 -23.69 3.91 12.31
CA HIS A 166 -24.98 4.51 12.05
C HIS A 166 -25.90 3.65 11.16
N TRP A 167 -25.31 2.73 10.38
CA TRP A 167 -26.09 1.92 9.45
C TRP A 167 -26.36 0.51 9.97
N PRO A 168 -27.43 -0.14 9.48
CA PRO A 168 -27.62 -1.59 9.65
C PRO A 168 -26.44 -2.35 9.03
N ILE A 169 -26.02 -3.45 9.69
CA ILE A 169 -24.87 -4.27 9.29
C ILE A 169 -25.00 -4.73 7.84
N GLU A 170 -26.17 -5.20 7.44
CA GLU A 170 -26.45 -5.69 6.08
C GLU A 170 -26.18 -4.63 5.02
N ARG A 171 -26.67 -3.41 5.24
CA ARG A 171 -26.44 -2.29 4.31
C ARG A 171 -24.98 -1.88 4.25
N PHE A 172 -24.30 -1.87 5.39
CA PHE A 172 -22.87 -1.56 5.47
C PHE A 172 -22.04 -2.57 4.69
N LEU A 173 -22.30 -3.88 4.84
CA LEU A 173 -21.60 -4.96 4.16
C LEU A 173 -21.66 -4.82 2.63
N VAL A 174 -22.82 -4.43 2.10
CA VAL A 174 -22.99 -4.26 0.65
C VAL A 174 -22.28 -3.00 0.14
N VAL A 175 -22.36 -1.89 0.86
CA VAL A 175 -21.88 -0.59 0.36
C VAL A 175 -20.40 -0.34 0.65
N SER A 176 -19.90 -0.87 1.77
CA SER A 176 -18.52 -0.64 2.25
C SER A 176 -17.42 -0.96 1.23
N PRO A 177 -17.45 -2.09 0.49
CA PRO A 177 -16.43 -2.38 -0.52
C PRO A 177 -16.41 -1.34 -1.65
N PHE A 178 -17.58 -0.86 -2.07
CA PHE A 178 -17.68 0.16 -3.13
C PHE A 178 -17.07 1.49 -2.71
N ILE A 179 -17.23 1.89 -1.43
CA ILE A 179 -16.59 3.08 -0.88
C ILE A 179 -15.07 2.93 -0.95
N GLY A 180 -14.54 1.79 -0.52
CA GLY A 180 -13.11 1.49 -0.61
C GLY A 180 -12.61 1.58 -2.06
N TYR A 181 -13.22 0.85 -2.99
CA TYR A 181 -12.83 0.88 -4.40
C TYR A 181 -12.94 2.27 -5.02
N ALA A 182 -13.98 3.04 -4.69
CA ALA A 182 -14.14 4.40 -5.20
C ALA A 182 -13.03 5.32 -4.72
N ILE A 183 -12.67 5.28 -3.44
CA ILE A 183 -11.62 6.13 -2.87
C ILE A 183 -10.24 5.71 -3.38
N TYR A 184 -9.90 4.42 -3.36
CA TYR A 184 -8.63 3.92 -3.91
C TYR A 184 -8.51 4.20 -5.40
N GLY A 185 -9.59 4.00 -6.15
CA GLY A 185 -9.65 4.33 -7.58
C GLY A 185 -9.44 5.81 -7.84
N ALA A 186 -10.11 6.68 -7.08
CA ALA A 186 -9.94 8.13 -7.18
C ALA A 186 -8.51 8.58 -6.86
N LEU A 187 -7.91 8.06 -5.79
CA LEU A 187 -6.52 8.34 -5.42
C LEU A 187 -5.54 7.88 -6.50
N THR A 188 -5.77 6.70 -7.08
CA THR A 188 -4.93 6.14 -8.13
C THR A 188 -5.03 7.00 -9.41
N VAL A 189 -6.24 7.28 -9.87
CA VAL A 189 -6.48 8.13 -11.05
C VAL A 189 -5.86 9.52 -10.86
N TRP A 190 -6.09 10.13 -9.69
CA TRP A 190 -5.49 11.42 -9.36
C TRP A 190 -3.95 11.35 -9.41
N THR A 191 -3.35 10.31 -8.85
CA THR A 191 -1.89 10.11 -8.86
C THR A 191 -1.35 10.02 -10.28
N LEU A 192 -2.01 9.24 -11.15
CA LEU A 192 -1.62 9.09 -12.56
C LEU A 192 -1.73 10.42 -13.32
N MET A 193 -2.82 11.15 -13.13
CA MET A 193 -3.03 12.47 -13.75
C MET A 193 -1.99 13.48 -13.25
N TYR A 194 -1.72 13.48 -11.95
CA TYR A 194 -0.73 14.38 -11.35
C TYR A 194 0.69 14.08 -11.84
N ARG A 195 1.07 12.80 -11.92
CA ARG A 195 2.37 12.37 -12.50
C ARG A 195 2.50 12.81 -13.96
N LYS A 196 1.48 12.61 -14.79
CA LYS A 196 1.47 13.10 -16.19
C LYS A 196 1.64 14.61 -16.28
N LYS A 197 0.96 15.37 -15.42
CA LYS A 197 1.09 16.84 -15.35
C LYS A 197 2.51 17.26 -14.97
N MET A 198 3.11 16.58 -13.99
CA MET A 198 4.47 16.82 -13.55
C MET A 198 5.49 16.57 -14.68
N GLN A 199 5.35 15.44 -15.39
CA GLN A 199 6.22 15.09 -16.52
C GLN A 199 6.11 16.11 -17.67
N ARG A 200 4.89 16.55 -17.99
CA ARG A 200 4.68 17.59 -19.02
C ARG A 200 5.35 18.92 -18.63
N ARG A 201 5.24 19.33 -17.37
CA ARG A 201 5.90 20.54 -16.87
C ARG A 201 7.42 20.42 -16.88
N ALA A 202 7.97 19.25 -16.56
CA ALA A 202 9.41 19.01 -16.61
C ALA A 202 9.96 19.06 -18.05
N LYS A 203 9.18 18.60 -19.04
CA LYS A 203 9.53 18.67 -20.46
C LYS A 203 9.35 20.06 -21.06
N ALA A 204 8.39 20.84 -20.55
CA ALA A 204 8.11 22.20 -21.02
C ALA A 204 9.03 23.27 -20.39
N ALA A 205 9.77 22.93 -19.34
CA ALA A 205 10.77 23.83 -18.78
C ALA A 205 11.93 23.97 -19.81
N PRO A 206 12.19 25.17 -20.38
CA PRO A 206 13.21 25.32 -21.39
C PRO A 206 14.59 24.97 -20.82
N ALA A 207 15.47 24.44 -21.66
CA ALA A 207 16.90 24.21 -21.40
C ALA A 207 17.68 25.53 -21.16
N ALA A 208 17.07 26.55 -20.60
CA ALA A 208 17.54 27.90 -20.39
C ALA A 208 18.36 28.07 -19.10
N ALA A 209 19.20 27.10 -18.75
CA ALA A 209 20.15 27.26 -17.63
C ALA A 209 21.48 26.54 -17.92
N VAL A 210 21.87 26.44 -19.17
CA VAL A 210 23.27 26.19 -19.52
C VAL A 210 23.71 27.38 -20.35
N ARG A 211 23.99 28.50 -19.68
CA ARG A 211 24.91 29.54 -20.18
C ARG A 211 26.15 29.50 -19.30
N PRO A 212 27.30 29.45 -19.94
CA PRO A 212 28.62 29.40 -19.30
C PRO A 212 28.88 30.63 -18.45
#